data_dde34401291207790d95ff8ea28909cc
#
_entry.id   dde34401291207790d95ff8ea28909cc
#
_cell.length_a   1.000
_cell.length_b   1.000
_cell.length_c   1.000
_cell.angle_alpha   90.00
_cell.angle_beta   90.00
_cell.angle_gamma   90.00
#
_symmetry.space_group_name_H-M   'P 1'
#
loop_
_entity.id
_entity.type
_entity.pdbx_description
1 polymer ?
#
loop_
_entity_poly.entity_id
_entity_poly.type
_entity_poly.pdbx_seq_one_letter_code
_entity_poly.pdbx_strand_id
1 'polypeptide(L)'
;MLPQPKILGDYRKPTPTAGHTPAILHASMADFPPAPADQTQPVLPPETQAGVEALDAGGAADARIQAICTWLATAPAGLHADATTLQPASSDASFRRYFRVHMQKPQATTLIVMDAPPGREDIEPFLRVATLLRAGGLSAPKILAGNVELGLVLLSDFGSTTYLKALQAARAEGDLRRCDALMRDALTALVRLQGIGAPDLPLYDASRLRAELELFPQWYVARHVGAELSVAERNALLGIFDALLANNLAQPCVLVHRDYHSRNLMALEADQELGNPGVLDFQDAVRGPITYDLVSLLRDAYISWPEEQQLDWAIRWWEQARKAGLPVDTDFSVFYRDFE
;
A
#
# COMPACT_ATOMS: atom_id res chain seq x y z
N MET A 1 3.51 23.45 42.09
CA MET A 1 4.73 22.61 42.13
C MET A 1 4.37 21.24 41.60
N LEU A 2 4.59 20.99 40.32
CA LEU A 2 4.33 19.70 39.65
C LEU A 2 5.63 18.90 39.65
N PRO A 3 5.62 17.60 39.91
CA PRO A 3 6.82 16.79 39.91
C PRO A 3 7.35 16.54 38.53
N GLN A 4 8.67 16.62 38.35
CA GLN A 4 9.40 16.34 37.14
C GLN A 4 9.40 14.83 36.84
N PRO A 5 9.39 14.40 35.55
CA PRO A 5 9.46 13.00 35.20
C PRO A 5 10.86 12.43 35.44
N LYS A 6 10.91 11.26 36.05
CA LYS A 6 12.15 10.49 36.28
C LYS A 6 12.71 10.02 34.94
N ILE A 7 13.98 10.32 34.73
CA ILE A 7 14.82 9.83 33.62
C ILE A 7 14.95 8.31 33.72
N LEU A 8 14.68 7.62 32.62
CA LEU A 8 14.87 6.19 32.48
C LEU A 8 16.34 5.80 32.71
N GLY A 9 16.52 4.88 33.65
CA GLY A 9 17.82 4.33 34.01
C GLY A 9 18.42 3.46 32.90
N ASP A 10 19.74 3.43 32.89
CA ASP A 10 20.65 2.68 32.04
C ASP A 10 20.16 1.28 31.63
N TYR A 11 19.84 1.11 30.35
CA TYR A 11 19.60 -0.19 29.75
C TYR A 11 20.95 -0.87 29.49
N ARG A 12 21.43 -1.68 30.41
CA ARG A 12 22.59 -2.55 30.17
C ARG A 12 22.16 -3.75 29.31
N LYS A 13 22.81 -3.89 28.16
CA LYS A 13 22.68 -5.09 27.33
C LYS A 13 23.01 -6.35 28.17
N PRO A 14 22.21 -7.41 28.09
CA PRO A 14 22.55 -8.67 28.74
C PRO A 14 23.82 -9.27 28.13
N THR A 15 24.74 -9.73 28.94
CA THR A 15 25.96 -10.48 28.54
C THR A 15 25.54 -11.85 28.02
N PRO A 16 26.06 -12.32 26.86
CA PRO A 16 25.75 -13.64 26.35
C PRO A 16 26.44 -14.72 27.21
N THR A 17 25.64 -15.67 27.69
CA THR A 17 26.15 -16.95 28.21
C THR A 17 26.65 -17.80 27.07
N ALA A 18 27.86 -18.34 27.19
CA ALA A 18 28.54 -19.18 26.22
C ALA A 18 27.75 -20.50 25.99
N GLY A 19 27.27 -20.71 24.77
CA GLY A 19 26.67 -21.98 24.33
C GLY A 19 26.33 -21.90 22.86
N HIS A 20 27.21 -22.46 22.02
CA HIS A 20 27.05 -22.81 20.60
C HIS A 20 26.30 -21.84 19.73
N THR A 21 26.99 -20.86 19.17
CA THR A 21 26.53 -20.01 18.09
C THR A 21 26.97 -20.62 16.75
N PRO A 22 26.06 -20.88 15.78
CA PRO A 22 26.49 -21.08 14.41
C PRO A 22 27.04 -19.75 13.88
N ALA A 23 28.19 -19.80 13.20
CA ALA A 23 28.84 -18.64 12.62
C ALA A 23 27.93 -17.95 11.62
N ILE A 24 27.32 -16.84 12.02
CA ILE A 24 26.67 -15.90 11.11
C ILE A 24 27.81 -15.13 10.44
N LEU A 25 27.96 -15.31 9.14
CA LEU A 25 28.85 -14.49 8.31
C LEU A 25 28.39 -13.02 8.42
N HIS A 26 29.16 -12.24 9.17
CA HIS A 26 29.06 -10.77 9.10
C HIS A 26 29.73 -10.32 7.78
N ALA A 27 28.96 -10.31 6.69
CA ALA A 27 29.35 -9.51 5.54
C ALA A 27 29.09 -8.05 5.92
N SER A 28 30.16 -7.26 6.02
CA SER A 28 30.08 -5.81 6.20
C SER A 28 29.46 -5.19 4.96
N MET A 29 28.57 -4.19 5.14
CA MET A 29 28.02 -3.40 4.03
C MET A 29 29.10 -2.70 3.18
N ALA A 30 30.35 -2.71 3.60
CA ALA A 30 31.48 -2.16 2.86
C ALA A 30 31.99 -3.08 1.72
N ASP A 31 31.55 -4.32 1.64
CA ASP A 31 32.00 -5.30 0.64
C ASP A 31 31.11 -5.34 -0.62
N PHE A 32 30.07 -4.51 -0.69
CA PHE A 32 29.25 -4.38 -1.90
C PHE A 32 29.77 -3.22 -2.77
N PRO A 33 30.01 -3.43 -4.07
CA PRO A 33 30.35 -2.34 -4.97
C PRO A 33 29.21 -1.31 -4.98
N PRO A 34 29.52 0.01 -5.06
CA PRO A 34 28.49 1.03 -5.18
C PRO A 34 27.65 0.75 -6.42
N ALA A 35 26.34 0.86 -6.29
CA ALA A 35 25.42 0.74 -7.41
C ALA A 35 25.84 1.73 -8.52
N PRO A 36 25.84 1.32 -9.79
CA PRO A 36 26.15 2.22 -10.89
C PRO A 36 25.16 3.38 -10.86
N ALA A 37 25.70 4.60 -10.89
CA ALA A 37 24.93 5.82 -10.99
C ALA A 37 24.42 5.97 -12.44
N ASP A 38 23.40 5.18 -12.79
CA ASP A 38 22.66 5.38 -14.03
C ASP A 38 21.17 5.55 -13.70
N GLN A 39 20.66 6.74 -14.04
CA GLN A 39 19.27 7.16 -13.87
C GLN A 39 18.41 6.60 -14.99
N THR A 40 18.41 5.31 -15.20
CA THR A 40 17.39 4.66 -16.00
C THR A 40 16.24 4.25 -15.09
N GLN A 41 15.05 4.76 -15.41
CA GLN A 41 13.80 4.32 -14.79
C GLN A 41 13.77 2.77 -14.76
N PRO A 42 13.22 2.13 -13.70
CA PRO A 42 13.11 0.68 -13.67
C PRO A 42 12.37 0.23 -14.93
N VAL A 43 13.04 -0.58 -15.74
CA VAL A 43 12.44 -1.20 -16.92
C VAL A 43 11.39 -2.18 -16.38
N LEU A 44 10.11 -1.86 -16.63
CA LEU A 44 9.01 -2.76 -16.32
C LEU A 44 9.22 -4.10 -17.04
N PRO A 45 8.84 -5.24 -16.43
CA PRO A 45 8.93 -6.55 -17.08
C PRO A 45 8.25 -6.52 -18.45
N PRO A 46 8.75 -7.27 -19.45
CA PRO A 46 8.18 -7.25 -20.81
C PRO A 46 6.69 -7.63 -20.86
N GLU A 47 6.17 -8.37 -19.90
CA GLU A 47 4.73 -8.65 -19.78
C GLU A 47 3.90 -7.42 -19.39
N THR A 48 4.48 -6.49 -18.64
CA THR A 48 3.85 -5.19 -18.29
C THR A 48 3.94 -4.23 -19.48
N GLN A 49 5.02 -4.30 -20.27
CA GLN A 49 5.13 -3.54 -21.53
C GLN A 49 4.17 -4.08 -22.61
N ALA A 50 4.01 -5.40 -22.70
CA ALA A 50 3.02 -6.00 -23.61
C ALA A 50 1.58 -5.61 -23.24
N GLY A 51 1.27 -5.39 -21.96
CA GLY A 51 -0.03 -4.86 -21.53
C GLY A 51 -0.25 -3.40 -21.92
N VAL A 52 0.82 -2.60 -22.00
CA VAL A 52 0.76 -1.20 -22.44
C VAL A 52 0.78 -1.10 -23.98
N GLU A 53 1.59 -1.92 -24.66
CA GLU A 53 1.66 -1.97 -26.14
C GLU A 53 0.42 -2.61 -26.77
N ALA A 54 -0.26 -3.55 -26.10
CA ALA A 54 -1.52 -4.13 -26.59
C ALA A 54 -2.71 -3.13 -26.53
N LEU A 55 -2.55 -1.97 -25.89
CA LEU A 55 -3.54 -0.88 -25.87
C LEU A 55 -3.44 0.01 -27.12
N ASP A 56 -2.40 -0.10 -27.92
CA ASP A 56 -2.21 0.61 -29.19
C ASP A 56 -2.89 -0.06 -30.42
N ALA A 57 -3.70 -1.07 -30.21
CA ALA A 57 -4.64 -1.55 -31.21
C ALA A 57 -5.82 -0.55 -31.31
N GLY A 58 -5.61 0.55 -32.03
CA GLY A 58 -6.41 1.77 -32.09
C GLY A 58 -7.94 1.62 -32.19
N GLY A 59 -8.47 0.48 -32.64
CA GLY A 59 -9.90 0.26 -32.71
C GLY A 59 -10.60 -0.15 -31.42
N ALA A 60 -9.96 -0.95 -30.57
CA ALA A 60 -10.57 -1.42 -29.30
C ALA A 60 -10.50 -0.38 -28.17
N ALA A 61 -9.44 0.43 -28.15
CA ALA A 61 -9.29 1.56 -27.23
C ALA A 61 -10.34 2.64 -27.52
N ASP A 62 -10.57 2.98 -28.79
CA ASP A 62 -11.58 3.95 -29.21
C ASP A 62 -13.01 3.49 -28.87
N ALA A 63 -13.34 2.20 -29.10
CA ALA A 63 -14.65 1.66 -28.74
C ALA A 63 -14.91 1.71 -27.23
N ARG A 64 -13.87 1.51 -26.41
CA ARG A 64 -14.01 1.55 -24.96
C ARG A 64 -14.19 2.98 -24.43
N ILE A 65 -13.44 3.95 -24.97
CA ILE A 65 -13.63 5.37 -24.68
C ILE A 65 -15.05 5.82 -25.08
N GLN A 66 -15.52 5.39 -26.24
CA GLN A 66 -16.89 5.68 -26.68
C GLN A 66 -17.95 5.10 -25.72
N ALA A 67 -17.73 3.89 -25.21
CA ALA A 67 -18.62 3.28 -24.21
C ALA A 67 -18.64 4.10 -22.89
N ILE A 68 -17.48 4.57 -22.43
CA ILE A 68 -17.37 5.46 -21.26
C ILE A 68 -18.16 6.75 -21.50
N CYS A 69 -17.96 7.43 -22.62
CA CYS A 69 -18.65 8.67 -22.95
C CYS A 69 -20.17 8.46 -23.02
N THR A 70 -20.62 7.37 -23.65
CA THR A 70 -22.05 7.02 -23.73
C THR A 70 -22.63 6.76 -22.34
N TRP A 71 -21.92 6.02 -21.49
CA TRP A 71 -22.38 5.76 -20.13
C TRP A 71 -22.44 7.02 -19.28
N LEU A 72 -21.44 7.90 -19.36
CA LEU A 72 -21.44 9.18 -18.65
C LEU A 72 -22.64 10.07 -19.03
N ALA A 73 -23.06 10.05 -20.30
CA ALA A 73 -24.23 10.78 -20.77
C ALA A 73 -25.55 10.25 -20.18
N THR A 74 -25.57 8.98 -19.74
CA THR A 74 -26.73 8.34 -19.09
C THR A 74 -26.61 8.27 -17.57
N ALA A 75 -25.53 8.81 -16.98
CA ALA A 75 -25.28 8.78 -15.55
C ALA A 75 -26.43 9.45 -14.76
N PRO A 76 -26.66 9.05 -13.49
CA PRO A 76 -27.78 9.52 -12.68
C PRO A 76 -27.92 11.04 -12.68
N ALA A 77 -29.18 11.54 -12.70
CA ALA A 77 -29.50 12.96 -12.69
C ALA A 77 -28.82 13.67 -11.50
N GLY A 78 -28.01 14.68 -11.81
CA GLY A 78 -27.19 15.43 -10.82
C GLY A 78 -25.69 15.19 -10.94
N LEU A 79 -25.24 14.14 -11.61
CA LEU A 79 -23.82 13.89 -11.93
C LEU A 79 -23.56 14.27 -13.39
N HIS A 80 -23.57 15.57 -13.67
CA HIS A 80 -23.34 16.11 -15.01
C HIS A 80 -21.82 16.13 -15.32
N ALA A 81 -21.25 14.97 -15.63
CA ALA A 81 -19.87 14.87 -16.08
C ALA A 81 -19.76 15.31 -17.55
N ASP A 82 -18.78 16.15 -17.85
CA ASP A 82 -18.47 16.56 -19.23
C ASP A 82 -17.52 15.55 -19.89
N ALA A 83 -18.08 14.59 -20.61
CA ALA A 83 -17.32 13.54 -21.28
C ALA A 83 -16.23 14.07 -22.24
N THR A 84 -16.37 15.33 -22.72
CA THR A 84 -15.35 15.95 -23.61
C THR A 84 -14.04 16.29 -22.86
N THR A 85 -14.08 16.31 -21.53
CA THR A 85 -12.93 16.61 -20.67
C THR A 85 -12.23 15.35 -20.17
N LEU A 86 -12.62 14.16 -20.66
CA LEU A 86 -12.07 12.88 -20.23
C LEU A 86 -10.56 12.81 -20.52
N GLN A 87 -9.75 12.65 -19.48
CA GLN A 87 -8.29 12.58 -19.57
C GLN A 87 -7.75 11.43 -18.72
N PRO A 88 -6.67 10.73 -19.12
CA PRO A 88 -6.02 9.73 -18.28
C PRO A 88 -5.62 10.35 -16.94
N ALA A 89 -5.97 9.69 -15.82
CA ALA A 89 -5.62 10.13 -14.47
C ALA A 89 -4.43 9.37 -13.91
N SER A 90 -4.38 8.06 -14.11
CA SER A 90 -3.25 7.20 -13.77
C SER A 90 -3.27 5.96 -14.66
N SER A 91 -2.11 5.34 -14.84
CA SER A 91 -1.96 3.98 -15.35
C SER A 91 -1.56 3.07 -14.19
N ASP A 92 -2.30 2.00 -13.98
CA ASP A 92 -1.99 0.94 -13.03
C ASP A 92 -1.29 -0.21 -13.76
N ALA A 93 -0.61 -1.07 -13.02
CA ALA A 93 -0.06 -2.33 -13.55
C ALA A 93 -1.14 -3.37 -13.88
N SER A 94 -2.41 -3.11 -13.53
CA SER A 94 -3.58 -3.93 -13.83
C SER A 94 -4.23 -3.54 -15.15
N PHE A 95 -5.25 -4.29 -15.59
CA PHE A 95 -6.07 -3.92 -16.75
C PHE A 95 -7.04 -2.77 -16.47
N ARG A 96 -7.07 -2.23 -15.23
CA ARG A 96 -7.87 -1.06 -14.86
C ARG A 96 -7.24 0.20 -15.40
N ARG A 97 -8.09 1.07 -15.93
CA ARG A 97 -7.71 2.42 -16.37
C ARG A 97 -8.51 3.43 -15.59
N TYR A 98 -7.88 4.54 -15.29
CA TYR A 98 -8.53 5.63 -14.55
C TYR A 98 -8.48 6.90 -15.39
N PHE A 99 -9.64 7.53 -15.54
CA PHE A 99 -9.79 8.76 -16.27
C PHE A 99 -10.38 9.84 -15.35
N ARG A 100 -9.85 11.04 -15.47
CA ARG A 100 -10.41 12.22 -14.81
C ARG A 100 -11.39 12.90 -15.73
N VAL A 101 -12.53 13.35 -15.20
CA VAL A 101 -13.57 14.07 -15.93
C VAL A 101 -14.03 15.25 -15.10
N HIS A 102 -14.29 16.39 -15.75
CA HIS A 102 -14.85 17.57 -15.07
C HIS A 102 -16.35 17.48 -14.97
N MET A 103 -16.92 18.00 -13.89
CA MET A 103 -18.35 18.19 -13.79
C MET A 103 -18.76 19.46 -14.55
N GLN A 104 -19.92 19.39 -15.23
CA GLN A 104 -20.56 20.58 -15.79
C GLN A 104 -21.05 21.47 -14.63
N LYS A 105 -20.83 22.79 -14.74
CA LYS A 105 -21.14 23.84 -13.75
C LYS A 105 -22.38 23.57 -12.86
N PRO A 106 -22.41 24.03 -11.58
CA PRO A 106 -21.70 25.21 -11.08
C PRO A 106 -20.38 24.95 -10.33
N GLN A 107 -19.98 23.71 -10.07
CA GLN A 107 -18.78 23.42 -9.28
C GLN A 107 -17.68 22.88 -10.19
N ALA A 108 -16.50 23.52 -10.15
CA ALA A 108 -15.30 23.06 -10.86
C ALA A 108 -14.68 21.82 -10.17
N THR A 109 -15.49 20.81 -9.89
CA THR A 109 -15.05 19.56 -9.28
C THR A 109 -14.74 18.52 -10.36
N THR A 110 -13.76 17.67 -10.10
CA THR A 110 -13.40 16.56 -10.94
C THR A 110 -13.88 15.24 -10.33
N LEU A 111 -14.13 14.26 -11.18
CA LEU A 111 -14.47 12.90 -10.82
C LEU A 111 -13.52 11.93 -11.52
N ILE A 112 -13.42 10.73 -10.99
CA ILE A 112 -12.64 9.65 -11.59
C ILE A 112 -13.58 8.60 -12.16
N VAL A 113 -13.38 8.24 -13.43
CA VAL A 113 -13.97 7.07 -14.06
C VAL A 113 -12.98 5.93 -13.98
N MET A 114 -13.33 4.87 -13.27
CA MET A 114 -12.61 3.60 -13.31
C MET A 114 -13.20 2.77 -14.45
N ASP A 115 -12.34 2.32 -15.34
CA ASP A 115 -12.65 1.40 -16.44
C ASP A 115 -11.94 0.07 -16.20
N ALA A 116 -12.72 -0.95 -15.87
CA ALA A 116 -12.29 -2.32 -15.60
C ALA A 116 -12.97 -3.24 -16.63
N PRO A 117 -12.32 -3.54 -17.76
CA PRO A 117 -12.96 -4.27 -18.87
C PRO A 117 -13.50 -5.64 -18.43
N PRO A 118 -14.81 -5.93 -18.66
CA PRO A 118 -15.41 -7.21 -18.31
C PRO A 118 -14.64 -8.41 -18.88
N GLY A 119 -14.53 -9.47 -18.09
CA GLY A 119 -13.77 -10.67 -18.44
C GLY A 119 -12.25 -10.57 -18.22
N ARG A 120 -11.72 -9.39 -17.90
CA ARG A 120 -10.33 -9.19 -17.48
C ARG A 120 -10.23 -8.76 -16.03
N GLU A 121 -11.16 -7.95 -15.56
CA GLU A 121 -11.20 -7.41 -14.20
C GLU A 121 -12.63 -7.54 -13.64
N ASP A 122 -12.70 -7.86 -12.36
CA ASP A 122 -13.93 -7.85 -11.55
C ASP A 122 -13.97 -6.59 -10.69
N ILE A 123 -15.05 -5.81 -10.81
CA ILE A 123 -15.22 -4.58 -10.03
C ILE A 123 -15.87 -4.83 -8.65
N GLU A 124 -16.49 -6.00 -8.42
CA GLU A 124 -17.18 -6.25 -7.16
C GLU A 124 -16.28 -6.20 -5.92
N PRO A 125 -15.03 -6.75 -5.93
CA PRO A 125 -14.11 -6.58 -4.82
C PRO A 125 -13.82 -5.11 -4.50
N PHE A 126 -13.61 -4.28 -5.54
CA PHE A 126 -13.41 -2.84 -5.37
C PHE A 126 -14.62 -2.18 -4.71
N LEU A 127 -15.84 -2.40 -5.22
CA LEU A 127 -17.07 -1.82 -4.69
C LEU A 127 -17.30 -2.21 -3.23
N ARG A 128 -17.11 -3.49 -2.92
CA ARG A 128 -17.28 -4.05 -1.58
C ARG A 128 -16.27 -3.44 -0.60
N VAL A 129 -14.98 -3.43 -0.93
CA VAL A 129 -13.95 -2.94 -0.03
C VAL A 129 -14.02 -1.42 0.11
N ALA A 130 -14.28 -0.65 -0.95
CA ALA A 130 -14.50 0.80 -0.86
C ALA A 130 -15.63 1.14 0.13
N THR A 131 -16.75 0.41 0.03
CA THR A 131 -17.90 0.58 0.94
C THR A 131 -17.53 0.26 2.37
N LEU A 132 -16.79 -0.84 2.59
CA LEU A 132 -16.33 -1.28 3.90
C LEU A 132 -15.40 -0.25 4.56
N LEU A 133 -14.41 0.25 3.82
CA LEU A 133 -13.46 1.26 4.30
C LEU A 133 -14.17 2.57 4.67
N ARG A 134 -15.08 3.04 3.82
CA ARG A 134 -15.85 4.25 4.11
C ARG A 134 -16.75 4.11 5.33
N ALA A 135 -17.43 2.97 5.48
CA ALA A 135 -18.22 2.66 6.67
C ALA A 135 -17.35 2.63 7.94
N GLY A 136 -16.08 2.23 7.82
CA GLY A 136 -15.07 2.29 8.88
C GLY A 136 -14.47 3.67 9.14
N GLY A 137 -14.96 4.73 8.45
CA GLY A 137 -14.49 6.10 8.65
C GLY A 137 -13.16 6.42 7.97
N LEU A 138 -12.82 5.70 6.89
CA LEU A 138 -11.63 5.95 6.07
C LEU A 138 -11.98 6.64 4.76
N SER A 139 -11.11 7.54 4.31
CA SER A 139 -11.22 8.22 3.02
C SER A 139 -10.86 7.26 1.87
N ALA A 140 -11.75 6.30 1.56
CA ALA A 140 -11.75 5.60 0.29
C ALA A 140 -12.61 6.36 -0.74
N PRO A 141 -12.36 6.25 -2.07
CA PRO A 141 -13.16 6.93 -3.08
C PRO A 141 -14.65 6.63 -2.92
N LYS A 142 -15.47 7.70 -2.92
CA LYS A 142 -16.92 7.55 -2.86
C LYS A 142 -17.42 7.05 -4.20
N ILE A 143 -18.16 5.95 -4.18
CA ILE A 143 -18.83 5.41 -5.37
C ILE A 143 -20.05 6.27 -5.63
N LEU A 144 -20.08 6.96 -6.77
CA LEU A 144 -21.19 7.85 -7.19
C LEU A 144 -22.15 7.16 -8.13
N ALA A 145 -21.62 6.32 -9.02
CA ALA A 145 -22.39 5.47 -9.92
C ALA A 145 -21.53 4.25 -10.31
N GLY A 146 -22.16 3.16 -10.69
CA GLY A 146 -21.50 1.96 -11.19
C GLY A 146 -22.34 1.22 -12.22
N ASN A 147 -21.68 0.56 -13.16
CA ASN A 147 -22.27 -0.35 -14.10
C ASN A 147 -21.41 -1.61 -14.19
N VAL A 148 -21.85 -2.69 -13.55
CA VAL A 148 -21.11 -3.96 -13.45
C VAL A 148 -20.96 -4.61 -14.81
N GLU A 149 -22.00 -4.57 -15.66
CA GLU A 149 -21.99 -5.16 -16.99
C GLU A 149 -20.97 -4.50 -17.93
N LEU A 150 -20.80 -3.19 -17.80
CA LEU A 150 -19.78 -2.43 -18.52
C LEU A 150 -18.43 -2.39 -17.80
N GLY A 151 -18.34 -2.77 -16.54
CA GLY A 151 -17.14 -2.64 -15.73
C GLY A 151 -16.73 -1.18 -15.51
N LEU A 152 -17.69 -0.27 -15.35
CA LEU A 152 -17.46 1.17 -15.19
C LEU A 152 -17.90 1.65 -13.81
N VAL A 153 -17.07 2.45 -13.16
CA VAL A 153 -17.41 3.07 -11.87
C VAL A 153 -17.03 4.54 -11.88
N LEU A 154 -17.94 5.40 -11.42
CA LEU A 154 -17.70 6.83 -11.22
C LEU A 154 -17.42 7.10 -9.74
N LEU A 155 -16.29 7.73 -9.47
CA LEU A 155 -15.71 7.89 -8.15
C LEU A 155 -15.46 9.36 -7.82
N SER A 156 -15.41 9.68 -6.52
CA SER A 156 -14.84 10.96 -6.08
C SER A 156 -13.35 11.02 -6.41
N ASP A 157 -12.87 12.23 -6.75
CA ASP A 157 -11.47 12.48 -7.09
C ASP A 157 -10.71 12.97 -5.84
N PHE A 158 -9.58 12.37 -5.53
CA PHE A 158 -8.66 12.76 -4.46
C PHE A 158 -7.51 13.66 -4.95
N GLY A 159 -7.59 14.14 -6.19
CA GLY A 159 -6.55 14.96 -6.80
C GLY A 159 -5.38 14.12 -7.33
N SER A 160 -4.17 14.72 -7.35
CA SER A 160 -2.99 14.11 -7.98
C SER A 160 -1.77 13.99 -7.06
N THR A 161 -1.92 14.36 -5.78
CA THR A 161 -0.83 14.39 -4.82
C THR A 161 -0.84 13.12 -3.96
N THR A 162 0.02 12.16 -4.30
CA THR A 162 0.24 10.99 -3.45
C THR A 162 1.07 11.37 -2.21
N TYR A 163 1.00 10.53 -1.16
CA TYR A 163 1.89 10.68 0.00
C TYR A 163 3.34 10.65 -0.40
N LEU A 164 3.73 9.80 -1.35
CA LEU A 164 5.11 9.77 -1.86
C LEU A 164 5.55 11.16 -2.35
N LYS A 165 4.75 11.80 -3.22
CA LYS A 165 5.05 13.15 -3.72
C LYS A 165 5.11 14.18 -2.60
N ALA A 166 4.15 14.13 -1.68
CA ALA A 166 4.08 15.07 -0.55
C ALA A 166 5.26 14.91 0.42
N LEU A 167 5.65 13.67 0.74
CA LEU A 167 6.79 13.34 1.59
C LEU A 167 8.12 13.71 0.92
N GLN A 168 8.28 13.45 -0.37
CA GLN A 168 9.47 13.84 -1.13
C GLN A 168 9.63 15.37 -1.19
N ALA A 169 8.53 16.10 -1.44
CA ALA A 169 8.55 17.56 -1.44
C ALA A 169 8.92 18.13 -0.06
N ALA A 170 8.25 17.69 1.00
CA ALA A 170 8.54 18.12 2.36
C ALA A 170 10.00 17.81 2.78
N ARG A 171 10.51 16.64 2.39
CA ARG A 171 11.90 16.25 2.65
C ARG A 171 12.91 17.10 1.90
N ALA A 172 12.63 17.46 0.65
CA ALA A 172 13.47 18.34 -0.15
C ALA A 172 13.53 19.78 0.42
N GLU A 173 12.44 20.22 1.06
CA GLU A 173 12.34 21.51 1.75
C GLU A 173 12.93 21.46 3.18
N GLY A 174 13.32 20.28 3.68
CA GLY A 174 13.78 20.09 5.07
C GLY A 174 12.64 20.14 6.11
N ASP A 175 11.39 20.07 5.68
CA ASP A 175 10.22 20.10 6.57
C ASP A 175 9.88 18.71 7.12
N LEU A 176 10.71 18.27 8.06
CA LEU A 176 10.50 16.99 8.76
C LEU A 176 9.22 16.98 9.60
N ARG A 177 8.70 18.14 10.02
CA ARG A 177 7.43 18.21 10.76
C ARG A 177 6.25 17.82 9.87
N ARG A 178 6.27 18.27 8.61
CA ARG A 178 5.26 17.89 7.63
C ARG A 178 5.34 16.40 7.31
N CYS A 179 6.55 15.85 7.17
CA CYS A 179 6.73 14.40 7.01
C CYS A 179 6.11 13.63 8.19
N ASP A 180 6.44 14.03 9.43
CA ASP A 180 5.90 13.40 10.64
C ASP A 180 4.37 13.52 10.74
N ALA A 181 3.80 14.67 10.36
CA ALA A 181 2.34 14.86 10.35
C ALA A 181 1.64 13.90 9.37
N LEU A 182 2.13 13.80 8.13
CA LEU A 182 1.61 12.86 7.14
C LEU A 182 1.70 11.41 7.61
N MET A 183 2.84 11.01 8.17
CA MET A 183 3.01 9.65 8.68
C MET A 183 2.09 9.35 9.84
N ARG A 184 1.87 10.30 10.77
CA ARG A 184 0.90 10.14 11.86
C ARG A 184 -0.53 9.97 11.37
N ASP A 185 -0.94 10.73 10.34
CA ASP A 185 -2.24 10.57 9.72
C ASP A 185 -2.38 9.16 9.13
N ALA A 186 -1.34 8.67 8.41
CA ALA A 186 -1.32 7.33 7.86
C ALA A 186 -1.40 6.24 8.95
N LEU A 187 -0.65 6.38 10.04
CA LEU A 187 -0.69 5.45 11.19
C LEU A 187 -2.08 5.43 11.85
N THR A 188 -2.69 6.60 12.02
CA THR A 188 -4.03 6.71 12.61
C THR A 188 -5.09 6.06 11.70
N ALA A 189 -4.97 6.25 10.40
CA ALA A 189 -5.86 5.60 9.43
C ALA A 189 -5.63 4.08 9.39
N LEU A 190 -4.38 3.61 9.51
CA LEU A 190 -4.07 2.18 9.59
C LEU A 190 -4.71 1.52 10.82
N VAL A 191 -4.63 2.17 11.99
CA VAL A 191 -5.30 1.66 13.20
C VAL A 191 -6.81 1.54 13.00
N ARG A 192 -7.45 2.52 12.33
CA ARG A 192 -8.88 2.45 11.99
C ARG A 192 -9.18 1.31 11.02
N LEU A 193 -8.37 1.17 9.97
CA LEU A 193 -8.47 0.10 8.98
C LEU A 193 -8.47 -1.26 9.65
N GLN A 194 -7.50 -1.52 10.51
CA GLN A 194 -7.33 -2.78 11.21
C GLN A 194 -8.42 -3.05 12.26
N GLY A 195 -9.10 -2.01 12.72
CA GLY A 195 -10.29 -2.13 13.58
C GLY A 195 -11.58 -2.50 12.85
N ILE A 196 -11.59 -2.51 11.52
CA ILE A 196 -12.78 -2.88 10.75
C ILE A 196 -12.96 -4.40 10.78
N GLY A 197 -14.13 -4.86 11.25
CA GLY A 197 -14.52 -6.26 11.13
C GLY A 197 -14.81 -6.60 9.66
N ALA A 198 -14.06 -7.54 9.11
CA ALA A 198 -14.16 -7.94 7.71
C ALA A 198 -14.18 -9.48 7.56
N PRO A 199 -15.19 -10.20 8.13
CA PRO A 199 -15.21 -11.66 8.15
C PRO A 199 -15.28 -12.28 6.75
N ASP A 200 -15.82 -11.56 5.78
CA ASP A 200 -16.04 -12.05 4.41
C ASP A 200 -14.82 -11.87 3.51
N LEU A 201 -13.77 -11.20 3.97
CA LEU A 201 -12.51 -11.11 3.22
C LEU A 201 -11.74 -12.42 3.33
N PRO A 202 -11.02 -12.80 2.24
CA PRO A 202 -10.21 -14.03 2.25
C PRO A 202 -9.08 -13.95 3.29
N LEU A 203 -8.62 -15.10 3.75
CA LEU A 203 -7.45 -15.17 4.61
C LEU A 203 -6.16 -14.97 3.80
N TYR A 204 -5.22 -14.28 4.39
CA TYR A 204 -3.82 -14.25 3.97
C TYR A 204 -3.13 -15.49 4.52
N ASP A 205 -3.48 -16.62 3.94
CA ASP A 205 -3.04 -17.93 4.39
C ASP A 205 -1.58 -18.24 3.96
N ALA A 206 -1.08 -19.39 4.43
CA ALA A 206 0.27 -19.84 4.11
C ALA A 206 0.54 -19.94 2.60
N SER A 207 -0.47 -20.32 1.80
CA SER A 207 -0.33 -20.45 0.35
C SER A 207 -0.10 -19.11 -0.32
N ARG A 208 -0.91 -18.09 0.04
CA ARG A 208 -0.79 -16.73 -0.50
C ARG A 208 0.52 -16.08 -0.09
N LEU A 209 0.86 -16.13 1.20
CA LEU A 209 2.13 -15.59 1.70
C LEU A 209 3.34 -16.28 1.05
N ARG A 210 3.30 -17.60 0.88
CA ARG A 210 4.35 -18.35 0.20
C ARG A 210 4.51 -17.94 -1.26
N ALA A 211 3.40 -17.76 -1.98
CA ALA A 211 3.43 -17.33 -3.38
C ALA A 211 4.13 -15.99 -3.55
N GLU A 212 3.93 -15.04 -2.64
CA GLU A 212 4.60 -13.74 -2.67
C GLU A 212 6.10 -13.83 -2.33
N LEU A 213 6.47 -14.62 -1.33
CA LEU A 213 7.88 -14.87 -1.02
C LEU A 213 8.64 -15.48 -2.20
N GLU A 214 8.00 -16.36 -2.98
CA GLU A 214 8.59 -16.96 -4.18
C GLU A 214 8.84 -15.96 -5.33
N LEU A 215 8.24 -14.77 -5.31
CA LEU A 215 8.56 -13.71 -6.26
C LEU A 215 10.02 -13.25 -6.13
N PHE A 216 10.60 -13.28 -4.93
CA PHE A 216 11.99 -12.87 -4.70
C PHE A 216 12.98 -13.73 -5.51
N PRO A 217 13.04 -15.06 -5.38
CA PRO A 217 13.97 -15.86 -6.18
C PRO A 217 13.63 -15.85 -7.68
N GLN A 218 12.33 -15.77 -8.05
CA GLN A 218 11.91 -15.80 -9.44
C GLN A 218 12.25 -14.52 -10.21
N TRP A 219 12.01 -13.36 -9.60
CA TRP A 219 12.15 -12.06 -10.26
C TRP A 219 13.46 -11.37 -9.92
N TYR A 220 13.78 -11.24 -8.64
CA TYR A 220 14.99 -10.53 -8.23
C TYR A 220 16.24 -11.37 -8.51
N VAL A 221 16.31 -12.60 -8.01
CA VAL A 221 17.52 -13.42 -8.17
C VAL A 221 17.68 -13.86 -9.61
N ALA A 222 16.68 -14.54 -10.20
CA ALA A 222 16.84 -15.14 -11.51
C ALA A 222 16.79 -14.10 -12.65
N ARG A 223 15.87 -13.12 -12.63
CA ARG A 223 15.70 -12.19 -13.75
C ARG A 223 16.48 -10.88 -13.60
N HIS A 224 16.51 -10.27 -12.42
CA HIS A 224 17.21 -8.99 -12.22
C HIS A 224 18.71 -9.21 -12.02
N VAL A 225 19.10 -10.09 -11.10
CA VAL A 225 20.53 -10.39 -10.84
C VAL A 225 21.11 -11.33 -11.90
N GLY A 226 20.27 -12.16 -12.55
CA GLY A 226 20.71 -13.16 -13.54
C GLY A 226 21.46 -14.34 -12.90
N ALA A 227 21.20 -14.63 -11.62
CA ALA A 227 21.85 -15.70 -10.86
C ALA A 227 20.93 -16.92 -10.72
N GLU A 228 21.55 -18.09 -10.64
CA GLU A 228 20.88 -19.33 -10.28
C GLU A 228 21.27 -19.74 -8.86
N LEU A 229 20.29 -20.01 -8.01
CA LEU A 229 20.55 -20.52 -6.67
C LEU A 229 20.98 -21.98 -6.74
N SER A 230 22.10 -22.32 -6.08
CA SER A 230 22.46 -23.68 -5.80
C SER A 230 21.43 -24.39 -4.92
N VAL A 231 21.44 -25.71 -4.89
CA VAL A 231 20.53 -26.50 -4.03
C VAL A 231 20.65 -26.09 -2.55
N ALA A 232 21.86 -25.80 -2.08
CA ALA A 232 22.11 -25.40 -0.71
C ALA A 232 21.50 -24.01 -0.40
N GLU A 233 21.71 -23.03 -1.29
CA GLU A 233 21.15 -21.69 -1.15
C GLU A 233 19.62 -21.70 -1.21
N ARG A 234 19.05 -22.47 -2.15
CA ARG A 234 17.61 -22.63 -2.24
C ARG A 234 17.02 -23.25 -0.96
N ASN A 235 17.64 -24.28 -0.41
CA ASN A 235 17.19 -24.89 0.84
C ASN A 235 17.31 -23.92 2.03
N ALA A 236 18.36 -23.12 2.10
CA ALA A 236 18.51 -22.07 3.10
C ALA A 236 17.40 -21.02 2.98
N LEU A 237 17.11 -20.56 1.76
CA LEU A 237 16.03 -19.60 1.48
C LEU A 237 14.66 -20.17 1.89
N LEU A 238 14.37 -21.43 1.55
CA LEU A 238 13.12 -22.08 1.96
C LEU A 238 13.00 -22.16 3.49
N GLY A 239 14.09 -22.43 4.21
CA GLY A 239 14.10 -22.40 5.67
C GLY A 239 13.78 -21.01 6.24
N ILE A 240 14.26 -19.93 5.61
CA ILE A 240 13.91 -18.55 5.97
C ILE A 240 12.42 -18.30 5.70
N PHE A 241 11.91 -18.71 4.55
CA PHE A 241 10.49 -18.58 4.22
C PHE A 241 9.59 -19.29 5.24
N ASP A 242 9.97 -20.51 5.65
CA ASP A 242 9.22 -21.26 6.67
C ASP A 242 9.20 -20.52 8.02
N ALA A 243 10.32 -19.91 8.43
CA ALA A 243 10.38 -19.11 9.64
C ALA A 243 9.52 -17.84 9.56
N LEU A 244 9.56 -17.12 8.42
CA LEU A 244 8.71 -15.94 8.18
C LEU A 244 7.23 -16.32 8.18
N LEU A 245 6.86 -17.40 7.51
CA LEU A 245 5.47 -17.87 7.49
C LEU A 245 4.98 -18.26 8.89
N ALA A 246 5.81 -18.95 9.67
CA ALA A 246 5.45 -19.32 11.03
C ALA A 246 5.20 -18.08 11.91
N ASN A 247 6.03 -17.03 11.80
CA ASN A 247 5.84 -15.79 12.51
C ASN A 247 4.59 -15.04 12.04
N ASN A 248 4.40 -14.88 10.74
CA ASN A 248 3.27 -14.14 10.18
C ASN A 248 1.93 -14.79 10.52
N LEU A 249 1.84 -16.13 10.45
CA LEU A 249 0.61 -16.87 10.74
C LEU A 249 0.30 -16.97 12.24
N ALA A 250 1.27 -16.74 13.11
CA ALA A 250 1.07 -16.69 14.55
C ALA A 250 0.53 -15.33 15.04
N GLN A 251 0.64 -14.29 14.24
CA GLN A 251 0.18 -12.94 14.59
C GLN A 251 -1.35 -12.85 14.63
N PRO A 252 -1.90 -11.91 15.40
CA PRO A 252 -3.32 -11.59 15.33
C PRO A 252 -3.76 -11.20 13.92
N CYS A 253 -4.95 -11.70 13.54
CA CYS A 253 -5.50 -11.52 12.22
C CYS A 253 -6.46 -10.32 12.19
N VAL A 254 -6.14 -9.32 11.36
CA VAL A 254 -6.93 -8.09 11.14
C VAL A 254 -7.20 -7.88 9.65
N LEU A 255 -7.91 -6.80 9.29
CA LEU A 255 -7.98 -6.37 7.90
C LEU A 255 -6.59 -5.87 7.47
N VAL A 256 -6.09 -6.38 6.36
CA VAL A 256 -4.82 -6.04 5.73
C VAL A 256 -5.09 -5.53 4.32
N HIS A 257 -4.57 -4.35 4.02
CA HIS A 257 -4.67 -3.71 2.71
C HIS A 257 -3.78 -4.39 1.66
N ARG A 258 -2.63 -4.91 2.07
CA ARG A 258 -1.51 -5.51 1.33
C ARG A 258 -0.54 -4.49 0.75
N ASP A 259 -1.05 -3.42 0.16
CA ASP A 259 -0.25 -2.39 -0.51
C ASP A 259 -0.40 -1.01 0.18
N TYR A 260 -0.36 -1.00 1.54
CA TYR A 260 -0.51 0.21 2.35
C TYR A 260 0.81 1.00 2.41
N HIS A 261 1.16 1.68 1.33
CA HIS A 261 2.40 2.44 1.19
C HIS A 261 2.17 3.80 0.55
N SER A 262 3.20 4.65 0.51
CA SER A 262 3.10 6.06 0.13
C SER A 262 2.59 6.34 -1.29
N ARG A 263 2.65 5.38 -2.21
CA ARG A 263 2.08 5.54 -3.57
C ARG A 263 0.56 5.36 -3.60
N ASN A 264 0.02 4.56 -2.70
CA ASN A 264 -1.40 4.21 -2.63
C ASN A 264 -2.16 5.06 -1.61
N LEU A 265 -1.48 6.00 -0.95
CA LEU A 265 -2.07 6.99 -0.08
C LEU A 265 -2.07 8.36 -0.75
N MET A 266 -3.21 9.08 -0.67
CA MET A 266 -3.39 10.41 -1.23
C MET A 266 -3.37 11.46 -0.13
N ALA A 267 -2.59 12.53 -0.35
CA ALA A 267 -2.59 13.70 0.53
C ALA A 267 -3.83 14.54 0.22
N LEU A 268 -4.79 14.51 1.12
CA LEU A 268 -6.05 15.22 0.99
C LEU A 268 -5.95 16.62 1.58
N GLU A 269 -6.77 17.53 1.07
CA GLU A 269 -6.97 18.85 1.67
C GLU A 269 -7.79 18.76 2.97
N ALA A 270 -7.67 19.76 3.83
CA ALA A 270 -8.21 19.72 5.19
C ALA A 270 -9.76 19.70 5.24
N ASP A 271 -10.44 20.00 4.13
CA ASP A 271 -11.89 20.04 4.01
C ASP A 271 -12.54 18.69 3.65
N GLN A 272 -11.74 17.64 3.47
CA GLN A 272 -12.26 16.31 3.14
C GLN A 272 -12.98 15.67 4.34
N GLU A 273 -14.16 15.12 4.07
CA GLU A 273 -15.13 14.60 5.05
C GLU A 273 -14.54 13.63 6.10
N LEU A 274 -13.64 12.76 5.67
CA LEU A 274 -13.07 11.68 6.52
C LEU A 274 -11.59 11.90 6.87
N GLY A 275 -10.98 12.99 6.36
CA GLY A 275 -9.59 13.38 6.64
C GLY A 275 -8.54 12.55 5.90
N ASN A 276 -7.28 12.85 6.18
CA ASN A 276 -6.11 12.16 5.62
C ASN A 276 -5.91 10.75 6.20
N PRO A 277 -5.28 9.87 5.42
CA PRO A 277 -5.06 9.90 3.97
C PRO A 277 -6.28 9.44 3.17
N GLY A 278 -6.35 9.80 1.88
CA GLY A 278 -7.14 9.03 0.92
C GLY A 278 -6.47 7.68 0.66
N VAL A 279 -7.23 6.60 0.74
CA VAL A 279 -6.72 5.22 0.56
C VAL A 279 -7.15 4.69 -0.80
N LEU A 280 -6.19 4.23 -1.59
CA LEU A 280 -6.38 3.67 -2.94
C LEU A 280 -5.84 2.24 -3.01
N ASP A 281 -6.18 1.51 -4.05
CA ASP A 281 -5.64 0.18 -4.39
C ASP A 281 -5.92 -0.91 -3.33
N PHE A 282 -7.12 -0.88 -2.76
CA PHE A 282 -7.57 -1.71 -1.63
C PHE A 282 -8.35 -2.96 -2.04
N GLN A 283 -8.64 -3.20 -3.32
CA GLN A 283 -9.53 -4.27 -3.77
C GLN A 283 -9.01 -5.67 -3.46
N ASP A 284 -7.70 -5.81 -3.27
CA ASP A 284 -7.04 -7.07 -2.91
C ASP A 284 -6.88 -7.28 -1.39
N ALA A 285 -7.59 -6.47 -0.61
CA ALA A 285 -7.57 -6.58 0.85
C ALA A 285 -7.96 -7.97 1.34
N VAL A 286 -7.30 -8.38 2.41
CA VAL A 286 -7.44 -9.71 3.03
C VAL A 286 -7.56 -9.61 4.55
N ARG A 287 -7.69 -10.72 5.23
CA ARG A 287 -7.48 -10.81 6.68
C ARG A 287 -6.14 -11.48 6.93
N GLY A 288 -5.25 -10.83 7.65
CA GLY A 288 -3.88 -11.30 7.82
C GLY A 288 -3.13 -10.69 9.00
N PRO A 289 -1.80 -10.84 9.01
CA PRO A 289 -0.94 -10.44 10.12
C PRO A 289 -1.05 -8.93 10.42
N ILE A 290 -1.21 -8.60 11.70
CA ILE A 290 -1.44 -7.21 12.13
C ILE A 290 -0.28 -6.26 11.81
N THR A 291 0.96 -6.76 11.70
CA THR A 291 2.12 -5.92 11.40
C THR A 291 2.35 -5.69 9.91
N TYR A 292 1.67 -6.43 9.02
CA TYR A 292 1.96 -6.44 7.59
C TYR A 292 1.92 -5.04 6.95
N ASP A 293 0.80 -4.35 7.07
CA ASP A 293 0.64 -3.00 6.49
C ASP A 293 1.50 -1.95 7.18
N LEU A 294 1.81 -2.14 8.46
CA LEU A 294 2.74 -1.26 9.17
C LEU A 294 4.15 -1.37 8.60
N VAL A 295 4.61 -2.60 8.30
CA VAL A 295 5.89 -2.83 7.62
C VAL A 295 5.88 -2.21 6.22
N SER A 296 4.80 -2.41 5.45
CA SER A 296 4.64 -1.81 4.11
C SER A 296 4.74 -0.28 4.14
N LEU A 297 4.21 0.37 5.18
CA LEU A 297 4.27 1.82 5.34
C LEU A 297 5.64 2.32 5.80
N LEU A 298 6.24 1.69 6.82
CA LEU A 298 7.47 2.17 7.46
C LEU A 298 8.74 1.73 6.74
N ARG A 299 8.69 0.59 6.03
CA ARG A 299 9.76 0.05 5.18
C ARG A 299 9.36 0.10 3.70
N ASP A 300 8.74 1.21 3.32
CA ASP A 300 8.25 1.49 1.97
C ASP A 300 9.37 1.35 0.93
N ALA A 301 9.08 0.66 -0.18
CA ALA A 301 10.03 0.44 -1.26
C ALA A 301 10.40 1.72 -2.04
N TYR A 302 9.61 2.81 -1.89
CA TYR A 302 9.76 4.05 -2.66
C TYR A 302 10.41 5.19 -1.87
N ILE A 303 10.39 5.12 -0.54
CA ILE A 303 10.98 6.13 0.34
C ILE A 303 11.50 5.46 1.61
N SER A 304 12.76 5.70 1.94
CA SER A 304 13.41 5.14 3.13
C SER A 304 13.56 6.19 4.23
N TRP A 305 13.50 5.75 5.47
CA TRP A 305 13.62 6.57 6.67
C TRP A 305 14.71 6.05 7.59
N PRO A 306 15.37 6.92 8.39
CA PRO A 306 16.27 6.47 9.45
C PRO A 306 15.57 5.50 10.41
N GLU A 307 16.32 4.51 10.91
CA GLU A 307 15.79 3.48 11.82
C GLU A 307 15.14 4.07 13.06
N GLU A 308 15.76 5.10 13.66
CA GLU A 308 15.21 5.82 14.83
C GLU A 308 13.82 6.39 14.54
N GLN A 309 13.59 6.90 13.34
CA GLN A 309 12.31 7.46 12.93
C GLN A 309 11.27 6.38 12.67
N GLN A 310 11.67 5.27 12.03
CA GLN A 310 10.81 4.11 11.86
C GLN A 310 10.38 3.55 13.22
N LEU A 311 11.30 3.43 14.17
CA LEU A 311 11.02 2.97 15.53
C LEU A 311 10.05 3.91 16.27
N ASP A 312 10.25 5.24 16.20
CA ASP A 312 9.32 6.20 16.81
C ASP A 312 7.90 6.04 16.26
N TRP A 313 7.74 5.90 14.95
CA TRP A 313 6.44 5.67 14.32
C TRP A 313 5.85 4.29 14.65
N ALA A 314 6.66 3.24 14.75
CA ALA A 314 6.20 1.91 15.17
C ALA A 314 5.69 1.93 16.63
N ILE A 315 6.38 2.62 17.53
CA ILE A 315 5.94 2.83 18.93
C ILE A 315 4.60 3.56 18.96
N ARG A 316 4.47 4.65 18.20
CA ARG A 316 3.23 5.45 18.12
C ARG A 316 2.05 4.64 17.60
N TRP A 317 2.28 3.82 16.56
CA TRP A 317 1.24 2.94 16.07
C TRP A 317 0.83 1.90 17.13
N TRP A 318 1.79 1.26 17.78
CA TRP A 318 1.55 0.27 18.82
C TRP A 318 0.74 0.86 20.00
N GLU A 319 1.09 2.05 20.46
CA GLU A 319 0.35 2.75 21.51
C GLU A 319 -1.09 3.06 21.08
N GLN A 320 -1.28 3.55 19.84
CA GLN A 320 -2.60 3.84 19.28
C GLN A 320 -3.44 2.56 19.11
N ALA A 321 -2.83 1.50 18.58
CA ALA A 321 -3.47 0.20 18.37
C ALA A 321 -3.97 -0.39 19.70
N ARG A 322 -3.14 -0.36 20.74
CA ARG A 322 -3.54 -0.78 22.10
C ARG A 322 -4.68 0.07 22.66
N LYS A 323 -4.61 1.39 22.52
CA LYS A 323 -5.65 2.30 22.97
C LYS A 323 -6.97 2.08 22.22
N ALA A 324 -6.90 1.72 20.95
CA ALA A 324 -8.06 1.37 20.12
C ALA A 324 -8.61 -0.03 20.40
N GLY A 325 -7.95 -0.85 21.22
CA GLY A 325 -8.36 -2.21 21.53
C GLY A 325 -8.06 -3.24 20.44
N LEU A 326 -7.12 -2.92 19.54
CA LEU A 326 -6.64 -3.91 18.56
C LEU A 326 -5.89 -5.06 19.27
N PRO A 327 -5.91 -6.26 18.69
CA PRO A 327 -5.31 -7.44 19.31
C PRO A 327 -3.79 -7.47 19.15
N VAL A 328 -3.10 -6.40 19.53
CA VAL A 328 -1.63 -6.30 19.54
C VAL A 328 -1.10 -6.66 20.92
N ASP A 329 0.08 -7.32 20.98
CA ASP A 329 0.67 -7.70 22.26
C ASP A 329 0.95 -6.46 23.15
N THR A 330 0.76 -6.62 24.45
CA THR A 330 1.01 -5.57 25.44
C THR A 330 2.49 -5.38 25.73
N ASP A 331 3.32 -6.38 25.46
CA ASP A 331 4.76 -6.30 25.51
C ASP A 331 5.30 -5.78 24.17
N PHE A 332 5.93 -4.60 24.20
CA PHE A 332 6.51 -3.98 23.01
C PHE A 332 7.55 -4.88 22.34
N SER A 333 8.32 -5.64 23.11
CA SER A 333 9.37 -6.52 22.55
C SER A 333 8.81 -7.66 21.72
N VAL A 334 7.63 -8.17 22.08
CA VAL A 334 6.90 -9.20 21.32
C VAL A 334 6.39 -8.59 20.02
N PHE A 335 5.68 -7.46 20.10
CA PHE A 335 5.21 -6.73 18.92
C PHE A 335 6.36 -6.35 17.99
N TYR A 336 7.47 -5.82 18.53
CA TYR A 336 8.59 -5.35 17.69
C TYR A 336 9.30 -6.50 16.96
N ARG A 337 9.43 -7.65 17.62
CA ARG A 337 9.92 -8.88 16.96
C ARG A 337 9.02 -9.30 15.79
N ASP A 338 7.70 -9.19 15.93
CA ASP A 338 6.74 -9.54 14.88
C ASP A 338 6.76 -8.51 13.74
N PHE A 339 7.14 -7.27 14.03
CA PHE A 339 7.34 -6.20 13.04
C PHE A 339 8.66 -6.37 12.27
N GLU A 340 9.76 -6.77 12.93
CA GLU A 340 11.09 -7.01 12.32
C GLU A 340 11.10 -8.21 11.38
#